data_506d5ffe564ee3b77f07ca968fc2f581
#
_entry.id   506d5ffe564ee3b77f07ca968fc2f581
#
_cell.length_a   1.000
_cell.length_b   1.000
_cell.length_c   1.000
_cell.angle_alpha   90.00
_cell.angle_beta   90.00
_cell.angle_gamma   90.00
#
_symmetry.space_group_name_H-M   'P 1'
#
loop_
_entity.id
_entity.type
_entity.pdbx_description
1 polymer ?
#
loop_
_entity_poly.entity_id
_entity_poly.type
_entity_poly.pdbx_seq_one_letter_code
_entity_poly.pdbx_strand_id
1 'polypeptide(L)'
;MKITAAVARSAQSDFTIEDLELEEPRDNEVLVKIVGVGICHSDISARDGQIPTELPVVLGHEGAGIVERVGAAVTTVKPGDHVVISFATCGDCAPCHNDQKNYCEAFPALNMLGIRLDGSKALNKGDEIISSHFFGQSSFANYALTYESNVVKVRSDAPLEILGPLGCGIQTGAGTFMRAFKCEAGSAVAVAGGGAVGLSGVLGAVVQGCHPIIVLEPHSE
;
A
#
# COMPACT_ATOMS: atom_id res chain seq x y z
N MET A 1 -13.60 -17.00 -3.30
CA MET A 1 -14.40 -16.78 -2.08
C MET A 1 -15.20 -15.49 -2.19
N LYS A 2 -16.34 -15.35 -1.47
CA LYS A 2 -17.07 -14.07 -1.44
C LYS A 2 -16.43 -13.08 -0.49
N ILE A 3 -16.33 -11.82 -0.91
CA ILE A 3 -15.81 -10.71 -0.12
C ILE A 3 -16.73 -9.50 -0.29
N THR A 4 -16.61 -8.53 0.63
CA THR A 4 -17.24 -7.21 0.51
C THR A 4 -16.16 -6.17 0.29
N ALA A 5 -16.33 -5.31 -0.72
CA ALA A 5 -15.35 -4.31 -1.12
C ALA A 5 -15.98 -2.96 -1.49
N ALA A 6 -15.20 -1.89 -1.39
CA ALA A 6 -15.56 -0.58 -1.92
C ALA A 6 -15.04 -0.46 -3.36
N VAL A 7 -15.94 -0.36 -4.31
CA VAL A 7 -15.65 -0.34 -5.75
C VAL A 7 -15.78 1.07 -6.30
N ALA A 8 -14.75 1.56 -6.98
CA ALA A 8 -14.84 2.74 -7.83
C ALA A 8 -15.37 2.32 -9.21
N ARG A 9 -16.60 2.70 -9.54
CA ARG A 9 -17.29 2.28 -10.76
C ARG A 9 -16.96 3.16 -11.97
N SER A 10 -16.87 4.45 -11.74
CA SER A 10 -16.54 5.46 -12.76
C SER A 10 -15.72 6.59 -12.15
N ALA A 11 -15.01 7.33 -13.00
CA ALA A 11 -14.20 8.45 -12.55
C ALA A 11 -15.04 9.50 -11.79
N GLN A 12 -14.48 9.99 -10.68
CA GLN A 12 -15.09 11.03 -9.83
C GLN A 12 -16.42 10.63 -9.16
N SER A 13 -16.82 9.36 -9.22
CA SER A 13 -18.01 8.87 -8.50
C SER A 13 -17.68 8.44 -7.08
N ASP A 14 -18.70 8.37 -6.23
CA ASP A 14 -18.58 7.75 -4.92
C ASP A 14 -18.28 6.25 -5.04
N PHE A 15 -17.59 5.71 -4.03
CA PHE A 15 -17.40 4.27 -3.91
C PHE A 15 -18.73 3.59 -3.59
N THR A 16 -18.95 2.43 -4.20
CA THR A 16 -20.09 1.55 -3.88
C THR A 16 -19.61 0.33 -3.10
N ILE A 17 -20.32 -0.01 -2.03
CA ILE A 17 -20.03 -1.23 -1.27
C ILE A 17 -20.71 -2.40 -1.95
N GLU A 18 -19.92 -3.40 -2.35
CA GLU A 18 -20.37 -4.50 -3.18
C GLU A 18 -19.84 -5.84 -2.69
N ASP A 19 -20.65 -6.89 -2.89
CA ASP A 19 -20.17 -8.27 -2.77
C ASP A 19 -19.54 -8.71 -4.08
N LEU A 20 -18.31 -9.17 -3.98
CA LEU A 20 -17.48 -9.64 -5.10
C LEU A 20 -17.01 -11.07 -4.83
N GLU A 21 -16.55 -11.72 -5.89
CA GLU A 21 -15.82 -12.99 -5.81
C GLU A 21 -14.33 -12.72 -5.97
N LEU A 22 -13.55 -13.18 -4.97
CA LEU A 22 -12.10 -13.13 -4.97
C LEU A 22 -11.55 -14.52 -5.27
N GLU A 23 -10.59 -14.63 -6.19
CA GLU A 23 -9.87 -15.86 -6.50
C GLU A 23 -9.11 -16.40 -5.27
N GLU A 24 -8.69 -17.67 -5.35
CA GLU A 24 -7.75 -18.27 -4.40
C GLU A 24 -6.34 -17.72 -4.64
N PRO A 25 -5.49 -17.65 -3.59
CA PRO A 25 -4.11 -17.20 -3.75
C PRO A 25 -3.33 -18.13 -4.66
N ARG A 26 -2.56 -17.56 -5.59
CA ARG A 26 -1.58 -18.29 -6.41
C ARG A 26 -0.34 -18.60 -5.59
N ASP A 27 0.60 -19.34 -6.16
CA ASP A 27 1.77 -19.88 -5.45
C ASP A 27 2.57 -18.84 -4.65
N ASN A 28 2.72 -17.61 -5.16
CA ASN A 28 3.45 -16.52 -4.53
C ASN A 28 2.56 -15.45 -3.88
N GLU A 29 1.26 -15.72 -3.77
CA GLU A 29 0.30 -14.78 -3.20
C GLU A 29 -0.07 -15.12 -1.76
N VAL A 30 -0.47 -14.08 -1.05
CA VAL A 30 -0.93 -14.10 0.34
C VAL A 30 -2.33 -13.53 0.39
N LEU A 31 -3.28 -14.27 0.95
CA LEU A 31 -4.61 -13.78 1.27
C LEU A 31 -4.58 -13.18 2.67
N VAL A 32 -4.89 -11.90 2.77
CA VAL A 32 -4.90 -11.15 4.03
C VAL A 32 -6.33 -10.75 4.37
N LYS A 33 -6.78 -11.10 5.58
CA LYS A 33 -7.99 -10.54 6.18
C LYS A 33 -7.67 -9.15 6.69
N ILE A 34 -8.23 -8.14 6.06
CA ILE A 34 -7.98 -6.73 6.39
C ILE A 34 -8.64 -6.37 7.73
N VAL A 35 -7.87 -5.77 8.62
CA VAL A 35 -8.29 -5.26 9.93
C VAL A 35 -8.36 -3.74 9.91
N GLY A 36 -7.41 -3.08 9.24
CA GLY A 36 -7.37 -1.64 9.07
C GLY A 36 -6.81 -1.26 7.72
N VAL A 37 -7.30 -0.15 7.16
CA VAL A 37 -6.80 0.40 5.90
C VAL A 37 -6.79 1.92 5.99
N GLY A 38 -5.67 2.53 5.58
CA GLY A 38 -5.57 3.97 5.41
C GLY A 38 -6.12 4.42 4.06
N ILE A 39 -6.49 5.70 3.96
CA ILE A 39 -6.89 6.35 2.72
C ILE A 39 -5.80 7.35 2.34
N CYS A 40 -5.18 7.16 1.18
CA CYS A 40 -4.17 8.04 0.63
C CYS A 40 -4.74 8.88 -0.51
N HIS A 41 -4.13 10.03 -0.78
CA HIS A 41 -4.50 10.86 -1.93
C HIS A 41 -4.36 10.12 -3.27
N SER A 42 -3.44 9.15 -3.36
CA SER A 42 -3.28 8.33 -4.56
C SER A 42 -4.50 7.46 -4.87
N ASP A 43 -5.27 7.02 -3.86
CA ASP A 43 -6.54 6.31 -4.08
C ASP A 43 -7.56 7.23 -4.74
N ILE A 44 -7.62 8.49 -4.27
CA ILE A 44 -8.52 9.50 -4.83
C ILE A 44 -8.09 9.86 -6.26
N SER A 45 -6.79 10.03 -6.49
CA SER A 45 -6.25 10.30 -7.84
C SER A 45 -6.52 9.17 -8.83
N ALA A 46 -6.49 7.91 -8.38
CA ALA A 46 -6.85 6.75 -9.22
C ALA A 46 -8.35 6.72 -9.50
N ARG A 47 -9.20 6.93 -8.47
CA ARG A 47 -10.65 7.05 -8.66
C ARG A 47 -10.99 8.15 -9.66
N ASP A 48 -10.30 9.29 -9.60
CA ASP A 48 -10.57 10.48 -10.42
C ASP A 48 -9.94 10.40 -11.83
N GLY A 49 -9.24 9.29 -12.15
CA GLY A 49 -8.66 9.06 -13.47
C GLY A 49 -7.32 9.78 -13.71
N GLN A 50 -6.67 10.31 -12.67
CA GLN A 50 -5.34 10.93 -12.75
C GLN A 50 -4.22 9.88 -12.76
N ILE A 51 -4.46 8.71 -12.18
CA ILE A 51 -3.61 7.52 -12.27
C ILE A 51 -4.29 6.55 -13.26
N PRO A 52 -3.56 5.93 -14.21
CA PRO A 52 -4.14 5.12 -15.28
C PRO A 52 -4.57 3.73 -14.79
N THR A 53 -5.49 3.68 -13.85
CA THR A 53 -6.10 2.44 -13.35
C THR A 53 -7.42 2.19 -14.04
N GLU A 54 -7.60 1.00 -14.60
CA GLU A 54 -8.82 0.63 -15.31
C GLU A 54 -9.99 0.45 -14.35
N LEU A 55 -11.09 1.18 -14.61
CA LEU A 55 -12.35 1.07 -13.88
C LEU A 55 -13.27 0.00 -14.51
N PRO A 56 -14.11 -0.71 -13.72
CA PRO A 56 -14.25 -0.61 -12.28
C PRO A 56 -13.07 -1.23 -11.53
N VAL A 57 -12.77 -0.71 -10.34
CA VAL A 57 -11.61 -1.15 -9.54
C VAL A 57 -11.90 -1.14 -8.04
N VAL A 58 -11.30 -2.06 -7.31
CA VAL A 58 -11.09 -1.95 -5.86
C VAL A 58 -9.74 -1.31 -5.62
N LEU A 59 -9.73 -0.15 -4.97
CA LEU A 59 -8.54 0.60 -4.61
C LEU A 59 -8.05 0.23 -3.19
N GLY A 60 -7.29 1.11 -2.56
CA GLY A 60 -6.71 0.89 -1.23
C GLY A 60 -5.31 0.27 -1.31
N HIS A 61 -4.33 0.99 -0.74
CA HIS A 61 -2.93 0.55 -0.77
C HIS A 61 -2.21 0.76 0.57
N GLU A 62 -2.95 0.95 1.62
CA GLU A 62 -2.48 1.09 2.99
C GLU A 62 -3.15 0.04 3.89
N GLY A 63 -3.10 -1.24 3.47
CA GLY A 63 -3.72 -2.34 4.19
C GLY A 63 -2.87 -2.88 5.32
N ALA A 64 -3.52 -3.23 6.44
CA ALA A 64 -2.96 -4.04 7.52
C ALA A 64 -3.96 -5.12 7.93
N GLY A 65 -3.48 -6.31 8.28
CA GLY A 65 -4.37 -7.40 8.59
C GLY A 65 -3.68 -8.66 9.07
N ILE A 66 -4.41 -9.76 9.01
CA ILE A 66 -3.98 -11.07 9.45
C ILE A 66 -3.92 -11.99 8.23
N VAL A 67 -2.81 -12.69 8.04
CA VAL A 67 -2.67 -13.69 6.99
C VAL A 67 -3.71 -14.79 7.20
N GLU A 68 -4.57 -14.99 6.22
CA GLU A 68 -5.61 -16.02 6.24
C GLU A 68 -5.14 -17.29 5.55
N ARG A 69 -4.56 -17.16 4.34
CA ARG A 69 -4.01 -18.25 3.54
C ARG A 69 -2.78 -17.79 2.77
N VAL A 70 -1.96 -18.73 2.39
CA VAL A 70 -0.75 -18.50 1.59
C VAL A 70 -0.67 -19.47 0.43
N GLY A 71 -0.08 -19.03 -0.68
CA GLY A 71 0.26 -19.88 -1.81
C GLY A 71 1.41 -20.84 -1.50
N ALA A 72 1.59 -21.85 -2.33
CA ALA A 72 2.51 -22.96 -2.08
C ALA A 72 4.00 -22.56 -2.05
N ALA A 73 4.36 -21.45 -2.70
CA ALA A 73 5.73 -20.94 -2.75
C ALA A 73 6.04 -19.88 -1.66
N VAL A 74 5.04 -19.46 -0.87
CA VAL A 74 5.22 -18.48 0.20
C VAL A 74 5.97 -19.08 1.38
N THR A 75 7.01 -18.40 1.83
CA THR A 75 7.93 -18.90 2.87
C THR A 75 8.12 -17.92 4.05
N THR A 76 7.86 -16.62 3.86
CA THR A 76 8.18 -15.56 4.85
C THR A 76 7.07 -15.34 5.86
N VAL A 77 5.84 -15.69 5.52
CA VAL A 77 4.66 -15.54 6.39
C VAL A 77 3.80 -16.81 6.35
N LYS A 78 2.94 -16.96 7.35
CA LYS A 78 2.00 -18.09 7.49
C LYS A 78 0.67 -17.61 8.03
N PRO A 79 -0.42 -18.41 7.90
CA PRO A 79 -1.71 -18.10 8.51
C PRO A 79 -1.59 -17.74 9.99
N GLY A 80 -2.28 -16.66 10.39
CA GLY A 80 -2.26 -16.08 11.73
C GLY A 80 -1.18 -15.02 11.95
N ASP A 81 -0.24 -14.81 11.02
CA ASP A 81 0.73 -13.73 11.14
C ASP A 81 0.05 -12.36 10.91
N HIS A 82 0.42 -11.38 11.75
CA HIS A 82 0.03 -9.99 11.59
C HIS A 82 0.94 -9.29 10.58
N VAL A 83 0.36 -8.59 9.62
CA VAL A 83 1.11 -7.98 8.52
C VAL A 83 0.62 -6.59 8.17
N VAL A 84 1.54 -5.78 7.66
CA VAL A 84 1.26 -4.55 6.92
C VAL A 84 1.60 -4.82 5.46
N ILE A 85 0.81 -4.28 4.54
CA ILE A 85 1.00 -4.45 3.10
C ILE A 85 1.59 -3.17 2.53
N SER A 86 2.65 -3.30 1.73
CA SER A 86 3.30 -2.20 1.04
C SER A 86 3.13 -2.36 -0.48
N PHE A 87 3.87 -1.58 -1.26
CA PHE A 87 3.85 -1.61 -2.72
C PHE A 87 4.58 -2.84 -3.30
N ALA A 88 4.22 -3.20 -4.52
CA ALA A 88 4.82 -4.30 -5.25
C ALA A 88 6.13 -3.91 -5.93
N THR A 89 7.09 -4.84 -5.97
CA THR A 89 8.35 -4.70 -6.69
C THR A 89 8.66 -5.98 -7.48
N CYS A 90 9.36 -5.86 -8.61
CA CYS A 90 9.66 -7.04 -9.42
C CYS A 90 10.74 -7.95 -8.80
N GLY A 91 11.58 -7.42 -7.91
CA GLY A 91 12.67 -8.17 -7.30
C GLY A 91 13.88 -8.44 -8.20
N ASP A 92 13.79 -8.16 -9.51
CA ASP A 92 14.75 -8.62 -10.52
C ASP A 92 15.50 -7.50 -11.28
N CYS A 93 15.00 -6.25 -11.24
CA CYS A 93 15.68 -5.13 -11.89
C CYS A 93 16.90 -4.64 -11.07
N ALA A 94 17.78 -3.87 -11.72
CA ALA A 94 18.99 -3.37 -11.08
C ALA A 94 18.74 -2.58 -9.78
N PRO A 95 17.76 -1.67 -9.68
CA PRO A 95 17.39 -1.05 -8.41
C PRO A 95 16.96 -2.05 -7.32
N CYS A 96 16.18 -3.08 -7.67
CA CYS A 96 15.77 -4.10 -6.71
C CYS A 96 16.95 -4.89 -6.15
N HIS A 97 17.90 -5.29 -7.00
CA HIS A 97 19.13 -5.97 -6.58
C HIS A 97 20.03 -5.10 -5.69
N ASN A 98 19.94 -3.78 -5.85
CA ASN A 98 20.74 -2.82 -5.06
C ASN A 98 20.01 -2.31 -3.80
N ASP A 99 18.97 -3.01 -3.34
CA ASP A 99 18.11 -2.62 -2.19
C ASP A 99 17.47 -1.23 -2.34
N GLN A 100 17.23 -0.82 -3.58
CA GLN A 100 16.56 0.41 -3.96
C GLN A 100 15.17 0.12 -4.56
N LYS A 101 14.40 -0.72 -3.87
CA LYS A 101 13.11 -1.23 -4.33
C LYS A 101 12.09 -0.14 -4.67
N ASN A 102 12.18 1.01 -4.02
CA ASN A 102 11.37 2.21 -4.32
C ASN A 102 11.63 2.81 -5.71
N TYR A 103 12.72 2.41 -6.37
CA TYR A 103 13.04 2.78 -7.76
C TYR A 103 12.86 1.60 -8.73
N CYS A 104 12.05 0.62 -8.38
CA CYS A 104 11.76 -0.54 -9.24
C CYS A 104 11.30 -0.09 -10.63
N GLU A 105 11.97 -0.57 -11.68
CA GLU A 105 11.67 -0.20 -13.07
C GLU A 105 10.24 -0.61 -13.50
N ALA A 106 9.71 -1.68 -12.91
CA ALA A 106 8.35 -2.15 -13.15
C ALA A 106 7.30 -1.50 -12.22
N PHE A 107 7.68 -0.48 -11.42
CA PHE A 107 6.79 0.12 -10.42
C PHE A 107 5.42 0.55 -10.99
N PRO A 108 5.33 1.27 -12.13
CA PRO A 108 4.02 1.68 -12.66
C PRO A 108 3.13 0.49 -13.05
N ALA A 109 3.69 -0.52 -13.68
CA ALA A 109 2.96 -1.70 -14.13
C ALA A 109 2.43 -2.53 -12.95
N LEU A 110 3.25 -2.69 -11.91
CA LEU A 110 2.92 -3.48 -10.73
C LEU A 110 1.93 -2.81 -9.77
N ASN A 111 1.90 -1.47 -9.76
CA ASN A 111 1.20 -0.74 -8.71
C ASN A 111 0.02 0.09 -9.21
N MET A 112 0.04 0.57 -10.46
CA MET A 112 -0.94 1.56 -10.92
C MET A 112 -2.00 0.99 -11.85
N LEU A 113 -1.75 -0.15 -12.50
CA LEU A 113 -2.67 -0.67 -13.52
C LEU A 113 -3.85 -1.48 -12.96
N GLY A 114 -3.79 -1.91 -11.69
CA GLY A 114 -4.85 -2.71 -11.08
C GLY A 114 -4.96 -4.12 -11.67
N ILE A 115 -3.82 -4.74 -11.98
CA ILE A 115 -3.71 -6.08 -12.58
C ILE A 115 -2.54 -6.84 -11.94
N ARG A 116 -2.54 -8.16 -12.06
CA ARG A 116 -1.36 -9.00 -11.82
C ARG A 116 -0.31 -8.79 -12.92
N LEU A 117 0.92 -9.27 -12.70
CA LEU A 117 2.01 -9.21 -13.68
C LEU A 117 1.67 -9.85 -15.03
N ASP A 118 0.84 -10.88 -15.05
CA ASP A 118 0.38 -11.56 -16.26
C ASP A 118 -0.84 -10.89 -16.93
N GLY A 119 -1.27 -9.73 -16.41
CA GLY A 119 -2.43 -8.99 -16.89
C GLY A 119 -3.77 -9.51 -16.37
N SER A 120 -3.80 -10.59 -15.60
CA SER A 120 -5.04 -11.11 -15.02
C SER A 120 -5.54 -10.26 -13.84
N LYS A 121 -6.81 -10.42 -13.51
CA LYS A 121 -7.49 -9.75 -12.39
C LYS A 121 -8.07 -10.83 -11.47
N ALA A 122 -8.08 -10.58 -10.16
CA ALA A 122 -8.51 -11.55 -9.16
C ALA A 122 -9.95 -11.36 -8.68
N LEU A 123 -10.62 -10.30 -9.11
CA LEU A 123 -11.96 -9.94 -8.66
C LEU A 123 -12.97 -10.01 -9.79
N ASN A 124 -14.16 -10.53 -9.47
CA ASN A 124 -15.29 -10.51 -10.39
C ASN A 124 -16.63 -10.34 -9.66
N LYS A 125 -17.66 -9.95 -10.40
CA LYS A 125 -19.06 -9.92 -9.99
C LYS A 125 -19.91 -10.60 -11.06
N GLY A 126 -20.14 -11.90 -10.92
CA GLY A 126 -20.69 -12.72 -11.99
C GLY A 126 -19.73 -12.73 -13.18
N ASP A 127 -20.18 -12.30 -14.35
CA ASP A 127 -19.35 -12.26 -15.57
C ASP A 127 -18.51 -10.96 -15.69
N GLU A 128 -18.74 -9.97 -14.83
CA GLU A 128 -17.99 -8.72 -14.85
C GLU A 128 -16.66 -8.86 -14.13
N ILE A 129 -15.57 -8.54 -14.82
CA ILE A 129 -14.21 -8.54 -14.24
C ILE A 129 -13.94 -7.16 -13.63
N ILE A 130 -13.47 -7.15 -12.37
CA ILE A 130 -13.14 -5.95 -11.60
C ILE A 130 -11.62 -5.85 -11.44
N SER A 131 -11.03 -4.67 -11.68
CA SER A 131 -9.61 -4.45 -11.47
C SER A 131 -9.24 -4.62 -10.00
N SER A 132 -8.12 -5.31 -9.78
CA SER A 132 -7.58 -5.69 -8.46
C SER A 132 -6.08 -5.42 -8.42
N HIS A 133 -5.41 -5.67 -7.29
CA HIS A 133 -3.96 -5.47 -7.20
C HIS A 133 -3.48 -4.02 -7.40
N PHE A 134 -4.33 -3.02 -7.14
CA PHE A 134 -3.85 -1.64 -7.03
C PHE A 134 -2.80 -1.58 -5.92
N PHE A 135 -1.58 -1.13 -6.23
CA PHE A 135 -0.37 -1.28 -5.40
C PHE A 135 -0.12 -2.73 -4.94
N GLY A 136 -0.48 -3.69 -5.80
CA GLY A 136 -0.33 -5.12 -5.51
C GLY A 136 -1.22 -5.64 -4.40
N GLN A 137 -2.30 -4.94 -4.00
CA GLN A 137 -3.12 -5.34 -2.86
C GLN A 137 -4.63 -5.05 -2.98
N SER A 138 -5.09 -3.86 -3.40
CA SER A 138 -6.52 -3.48 -3.45
C SER A 138 -7.25 -3.70 -2.10
N SER A 139 -6.78 -3.04 -1.05
CA SER A 139 -7.20 -3.32 0.34
C SER A 139 -8.47 -2.60 0.81
N PHE A 140 -9.21 -1.87 -0.06
CA PHE A 140 -10.56 -1.37 0.28
C PHE A 140 -11.59 -2.50 0.24
N ALA A 141 -11.28 -3.60 0.92
CA ALA A 141 -12.10 -4.80 1.04
C ALA A 141 -11.86 -5.47 2.39
N ASN A 142 -12.72 -6.40 2.76
CA ASN A 142 -12.50 -7.21 3.96
C ASN A 142 -11.42 -8.30 3.79
N TYR A 143 -11.04 -8.63 2.54
CA TYR A 143 -9.90 -9.47 2.19
C TYR A 143 -9.19 -8.91 0.97
N ALA A 144 -7.88 -9.04 0.95
CA ALA A 144 -7.02 -8.66 -0.17
C ALA A 144 -6.07 -9.80 -0.53
N LEU A 145 -5.85 -9.99 -1.85
CA LEU A 145 -4.75 -10.80 -2.36
C LEU A 145 -3.56 -9.87 -2.64
N THR A 146 -2.40 -10.29 -2.18
CA THR A 146 -1.15 -9.54 -2.37
C THR A 146 0.01 -10.51 -2.59
N TYR A 147 1.15 -10.01 -3.06
CA TYR A 147 2.34 -10.83 -3.22
C TYR A 147 3.10 -10.98 -1.89
N GLU A 148 3.79 -12.11 -1.71
CA GLU A 148 4.68 -12.32 -0.55
C GLU A 148 5.66 -11.16 -0.36
N SER A 149 6.21 -10.61 -1.45
CA SER A 149 7.16 -9.48 -1.43
C SER A 149 6.59 -8.17 -0.89
N ASN A 150 5.27 -8.04 -0.83
CA ASN A 150 4.58 -6.83 -0.39
C ASN A 150 4.27 -6.84 1.11
N VAL A 151 4.24 -8.02 1.73
CA VAL A 151 3.86 -8.15 3.14
C VAL A 151 5.06 -8.00 4.06
N VAL A 152 4.86 -7.23 5.11
CA VAL A 152 5.84 -7.08 6.19
C VAL A 152 5.20 -7.56 7.48
N LYS A 153 5.76 -8.63 8.06
CA LYS A 153 5.30 -9.16 9.34
C LYS A 153 5.58 -8.17 10.46
N VAL A 154 4.56 -7.95 11.28
CA VAL A 154 4.64 -7.09 12.48
C VAL A 154 4.39 -7.91 13.74
N ARG A 155 4.64 -7.32 14.89
CA ARG A 155 4.37 -7.95 16.19
C ARG A 155 2.89 -8.24 16.34
N SER A 156 2.54 -9.36 16.94
CA SER A 156 1.13 -9.79 17.13
C SER A 156 0.34 -8.92 18.12
N ASP A 157 1.02 -8.12 18.93
CA ASP A 157 0.41 -7.15 19.85
C ASP A 157 0.32 -5.73 19.27
N ALA A 158 0.73 -5.53 18.01
CA ALA A 158 0.66 -4.23 17.37
C ALA A 158 -0.80 -3.92 16.95
N PRO A 159 -1.25 -2.65 17.10
CA PRO A 159 -2.63 -2.26 16.82
C PRO A 159 -2.88 -2.17 15.29
N LEU A 160 -3.25 -3.30 14.67
CA LEU A 160 -3.41 -3.43 13.22
C LEU A 160 -4.37 -2.39 12.62
N GLU A 161 -5.35 -1.93 13.40
CA GLU A 161 -6.37 -0.97 12.99
C GLU A 161 -5.79 0.36 12.47
N ILE A 162 -4.57 0.71 12.93
CA ILE A 162 -3.92 1.98 12.59
C ILE A 162 -2.59 1.80 11.85
N LEU A 163 -2.15 0.57 11.59
CA LEU A 163 -0.82 0.32 11.01
C LEU A 163 -0.78 0.42 9.48
N GLY A 164 -1.91 0.38 8.79
CA GLY A 164 -1.96 0.41 7.33
C GLY A 164 -1.09 1.49 6.68
N PRO A 165 -1.13 2.75 7.15
CA PRO A 165 -0.31 3.84 6.61
C PRO A 165 1.20 3.65 6.68
N LEU A 166 1.70 2.69 7.48
CA LEU A 166 3.13 2.31 7.47
C LEU A 166 3.56 1.83 6.09
N GLY A 167 2.66 1.20 5.33
CA GLY A 167 2.92 0.69 3.98
C GLY A 167 3.07 1.78 2.90
N CYS A 168 2.66 3.02 3.16
CA CYS A 168 2.72 4.13 2.19
C CYS A 168 3.12 5.46 2.85
N GLY A 169 2.17 6.19 3.44
CA GLY A 169 2.38 7.57 3.87
C GLY A 169 3.49 7.73 4.90
N ILE A 170 3.53 6.84 5.90
CA ILE A 170 4.52 6.90 6.98
C ILE A 170 5.92 6.58 6.44
N GLN A 171 6.09 5.48 5.68
CA GLN A 171 7.40 5.15 5.10
C GLN A 171 7.88 6.22 4.11
N THR A 172 6.96 6.88 3.38
CA THR A 172 7.29 7.95 2.43
C THR A 172 7.89 9.15 3.16
N GLY A 173 7.23 9.63 4.21
CA GLY A 173 7.72 10.77 4.98
C GLY A 173 9.02 10.45 5.73
N ALA A 174 9.01 9.40 6.55
CA ALA A 174 10.17 9.02 7.34
C ALA A 174 11.37 8.62 6.47
N GLY A 175 11.14 7.86 5.40
CA GLY A 175 12.17 7.42 4.47
C GLY A 175 12.84 8.58 3.73
N THR A 176 12.14 9.68 3.50
CA THR A 176 12.72 10.89 2.90
C THR A 176 13.91 11.39 3.71
N PHE A 177 13.78 11.53 5.02
CA PHE A 177 14.87 12.01 5.88
C PHE A 177 15.90 10.92 6.19
N MET A 178 15.43 9.69 6.43
CA MET A 178 16.29 8.59 6.87
C MET A 178 17.09 7.94 5.72
N ARG A 179 16.52 7.85 4.50
CA ARG A 179 17.11 7.11 3.38
C ARG A 179 17.48 7.99 2.20
N ALA A 180 16.63 8.92 1.79
CA ALA A 180 16.90 9.76 0.62
C ALA A 180 17.87 10.91 0.94
N PHE A 181 17.55 11.71 1.94
CA PHE A 181 18.43 12.82 2.35
C PHE A 181 19.59 12.37 3.21
N LYS A 182 19.41 11.30 3.99
CA LYS A 182 20.43 10.82 4.94
C LYS A 182 20.92 11.94 5.85
N CYS A 183 19.96 12.69 6.42
CA CYS A 183 20.26 13.87 7.21
C CYS A 183 21.24 13.56 8.34
N GLU A 184 22.27 14.39 8.49
CA GLU A 184 23.20 14.30 9.61
C GLU A 184 22.61 14.89 10.87
N ALA A 185 23.01 14.37 12.02
CA ALA A 185 22.60 14.92 13.31
C ALA A 185 22.99 16.41 13.43
N GLY A 186 22.06 17.24 13.92
CA GLY A 186 22.21 18.69 14.00
C GLY A 186 21.85 19.45 12.73
N SER A 187 21.48 18.77 11.61
CA SER A 187 20.99 19.43 10.42
C SER A 187 19.66 20.14 10.69
N ALA A 188 19.55 21.40 10.24
CA ALA A 188 18.29 22.12 10.23
C ALA A 188 17.42 21.64 9.05
N VAL A 189 16.14 21.35 9.31
CA VAL A 189 15.20 20.90 8.29
C VAL A 189 13.89 21.67 8.32
N ALA A 190 13.29 21.87 7.14
CA ALA A 190 11.97 22.44 6.99
C ALA A 190 11.06 21.47 6.25
N VAL A 191 9.85 21.28 6.75
CA VAL A 191 8.80 20.42 6.18
C VAL A 191 7.64 21.31 5.77
N ALA A 192 7.31 21.33 4.49
CA ALA A 192 6.13 22.03 3.97
C ALA A 192 4.94 21.06 3.97
N GLY A 193 3.94 21.38 4.78
CA GLY A 193 2.74 20.56 5.03
C GLY A 193 2.83 19.71 6.31
N GLY A 194 1.83 19.86 7.17
CA GLY A 194 1.67 19.12 8.43
C GLY A 194 0.75 17.89 8.34
N GLY A 195 0.47 17.40 7.13
CA GLY A 195 -0.31 16.16 6.94
C GLY A 195 0.47 14.89 7.27
N ALA A 196 -0.13 13.73 7.02
CA ALA A 196 0.42 12.41 7.40
C ALA A 196 1.86 12.18 6.91
N VAL A 197 2.17 12.51 5.65
CA VAL A 197 3.53 12.39 5.08
C VAL A 197 4.50 13.36 5.75
N GLY A 198 4.07 14.64 5.89
CA GLY A 198 4.94 15.67 6.49
C GLY A 198 5.28 15.37 7.94
N LEU A 199 4.29 15.01 8.76
CA LEU A 199 4.51 14.63 10.15
C LEU A 199 5.36 13.34 10.27
N SER A 200 5.19 12.40 9.36
CA SER A 200 6.07 11.22 9.30
C SER A 200 7.50 11.59 8.93
N GLY A 201 7.67 12.61 8.06
CA GLY A 201 8.97 13.20 7.79
C GLY A 201 9.61 13.84 9.03
N VAL A 202 8.82 14.55 9.84
CA VAL A 202 9.27 15.08 11.14
C VAL A 202 9.78 13.97 12.04
N LEU A 203 9.03 12.84 12.15
CA LEU A 203 9.47 11.67 12.93
C LEU A 203 10.80 11.12 12.40
N GLY A 204 10.95 11.00 11.09
CA GLY A 204 12.22 10.57 10.45
C GLY A 204 13.36 11.54 10.77
N ALA A 205 13.13 12.85 10.70
CA ALA A 205 14.11 13.87 11.04
C ALA A 205 14.52 13.83 12.54
N VAL A 206 13.56 13.59 13.44
CA VAL A 206 13.84 13.42 14.88
C VAL A 206 14.74 12.19 15.09
N VAL A 207 14.44 11.06 14.45
CA VAL A 207 15.26 9.82 14.55
C VAL A 207 16.68 10.07 14.04
N GLN A 208 16.86 10.90 13.01
CA GLN A 208 18.18 11.29 12.48
C GLN A 208 18.91 12.34 13.37
N GLY A 209 18.26 12.87 14.42
CA GLY A 209 18.85 13.91 15.29
C GLY A 209 18.93 15.29 14.65
N CYS A 210 18.06 15.56 13.66
CA CYS A 210 17.97 16.90 13.04
C CYS A 210 17.49 17.96 14.06
N HIS A 211 18.06 19.16 13.97
CA HIS A 211 17.65 20.31 14.79
C HIS A 211 18.17 21.63 14.19
N PRO A 212 17.35 22.71 14.11
CA PRO A 212 15.90 22.74 14.38
C PRO A 212 15.08 22.02 13.32
N ILE A 213 13.86 21.61 13.68
CA ILE A 213 12.84 21.07 12.77
C ILE A 213 11.70 22.09 12.69
N ILE A 214 11.42 22.57 11.49
CA ILE A 214 10.40 23.60 11.22
C ILE A 214 9.33 22.97 10.35
N VAL A 215 8.06 23.10 10.77
CA VAL A 215 6.90 22.69 9.94
C VAL A 215 6.16 23.94 9.49
N LEU A 216 5.88 24.02 8.20
CA LEU A 216 5.11 25.09 7.58
C LEU A 216 3.74 24.51 7.19
N GLU A 217 2.71 24.82 7.95
CA GLU A 217 1.34 24.38 7.71
C GLU A 217 0.44 25.61 7.51
N PRO A 218 -0.17 25.80 6.32
CA PRO A 218 -1.00 26.98 6.05
C PRO A 218 -2.39 26.89 6.68
N HIS A 219 -2.85 25.70 7.08
CA HIS A 219 -4.15 25.49 7.71
C HIS A 219 -4.01 25.55 9.22
N SER A 220 -4.90 26.30 9.87
CA SER A 220 -4.87 26.60 11.31
C SER A 220 -5.72 25.66 12.18
N GLU A 221 -6.01 24.46 11.74
CA GLU A 221 -6.78 23.48 12.53
C GLU A 221 -5.88 22.48 13.25
#